data_3bd1ff42d611abcdb3247ea427cf3a12
#
_entry.id   3bd1ff42d611abcdb3247ea427cf3a12
#
_cell.length_a   1.000
_cell.length_b   1.000
_cell.length_c   1.000
_cell.angle_alpha   90.00
_cell.angle_beta   90.00
_cell.angle_gamma   90.00
#
_symmetry.space_group_name_H-M   'P 1'
#
loop_
_entity.id
_entity.type
_entity.pdbx_description
1 polymer ?
#
loop_
_entity_poly.entity_id
_entity_poly.type
_entity_poly.pdbx_seq_one_letter_code
_entity_poly.pdbx_strand_id
1 'polypeptide(L)'
;MTAHSASINNPDELLPTRRSLIERLRDLGDQPSWREFFETYWKLIYGAAIRAGLSDQEAEDVVQETVIGVARKMESFQYDPSVCSFKGWLMHVTRCRIADQFRRRRPQNVPLAAPRADTTADTTLNLHDPAADVLEGIWNEEWQKNLVDVAMDRVRRRANPEHYQIFHLHAVKGLGVRDVAKLTGASLPKVYVTYHRIAKLVKTEVRRLETTNSHA
;
A
#
# COMPACT_ATOMS: atom_id res chain seq x y z
N MET A 1 -44.59 8.13 19.44
CA MET A 1 -43.68 7.00 19.37
C MET A 1 -43.43 6.69 17.89
N THR A 2 -42.44 7.32 17.31
CA THR A 2 -42.04 7.07 15.90
C THR A 2 -40.59 6.67 15.94
N ALA A 3 -40.37 5.36 15.68
CA ALA A 3 -39.07 4.78 15.59
C ALA A 3 -38.33 5.29 14.35
N HIS A 4 -37.22 5.99 14.56
CA HIS A 4 -36.26 6.36 13.51
C HIS A 4 -35.50 5.10 13.12
N SER A 5 -35.92 4.49 12.04
CA SER A 5 -35.18 3.41 11.38
C SER A 5 -33.98 4.05 10.68
N ALA A 6 -32.81 3.97 11.32
CA ALA A 6 -31.55 4.37 10.70
C ALA A 6 -31.27 3.43 9.53
N SER A 7 -31.43 3.93 8.32
CA SER A 7 -31.05 3.25 7.08
C SER A 7 -29.53 3.23 6.98
N ILE A 8 -28.90 2.18 7.53
CA ILE A 8 -27.48 1.88 7.33
C ILE A 8 -27.40 0.97 6.11
N ASN A 9 -27.34 1.53 4.91
CA ASN A 9 -26.93 0.80 3.72
C ASN A 9 -26.62 1.75 2.55
N ASN A 10 -25.53 2.49 2.68
CA ASN A 10 -24.83 2.99 1.51
C ASN A 10 -23.45 2.35 1.50
N PRO A 11 -23.18 1.32 0.65
CA PRO A 11 -21.88 0.69 0.57
C PRO A 11 -20.76 1.62 0.05
N ASP A 12 -21.12 2.80 -0.45
CA ASP A 12 -20.17 3.81 -0.92
C ASP A 12 -19.64 4.74 0.19
N GLU A 13 -20.31 4.80 1.36
CA GLU A 13 -19.88 5.64 2.49
C GLU A 13 -18.70 5.06 3.31
N LEU A 14 -18.36 3.78 3.12
CA LEU A 14 -17.40 3.07 4.00
C LEU A 14 -15.98 2.95 3.41
N LEU A 15 -15.67 3.63 2.31
CA LEU A 15 -14.33 3.64 1.74
C LEU A 15 -13.95 5.04 1.33
N PRO A 16 -13.18 5.74 2.16
CA PRO A 16 -12.55 6.96 1.69
C PRO A 16 -11.75 6.60 0.43
N THR A 17 -12.06 7.28 -0.67
CA THR A 17 -11.18 7.31 -1.82
C THR A 17 -9.79 7.73 -1.34
N ARG A 18 -8.70 7.30 -1.98
CA ARG A 18 -7.35 7.71 -1.55
C ARG A 18 -7.19 9.23 -1.48
N ARG A 19 -7.90 9.96 -2.32
CA ARG A 19 -7.98 11.42 -2.23
C ARG A 19 -8.52 11.86 -0.87
N SER A 20 -9.59 11.26 -0.38
CA SER A 20 -10.13 11.60 0.94
C SER A 20 -9.21 11.17 2.09
N LEU A 21 -8.44 10.09 1.95
CA LEU A 21 -7.41 9.73 2.92
C LEU A 21 -6.30 10.78 2.92
N ILE A 22 -5.76 11.14 1.74
CA ILE A 22 -4.71 12.16 1.61
C ILE A 22 -5.18 13.51 2.18
N GLU A 23 -6.42 13.91 1.91
CA GLU A 23 -7.00 15.14 2.45
C GLU A 23 -7.11 15.10 3.99
N ARG A 24 -7.48 13.96 4.58
CA ARG A 24 -7.56 13.78 6.03
C ARG A 24 -6.18 13.70 6.71
N LEU A 25 -5.16 13.19 6.03
CA LEU A 25 -3.78 13.17 6.54
C LEU A 25 -3.18 14.58 6.77
N ARG A 26 -3.83 15.64 6.27
CA ARG A 26 -3.44 17.03 6.56
C ARG A 26 -3.71 17.39 8.03
N ASP A 27 -4.64 16.73 8.65
CA ASP A 27 -4.86 16.84 10.10
C ASP A 27 -3.98 15.81 10.83
N LEU A 28 -2.91 16.29 11.42
CA LEU A 28 -1.99 15.46 12.22
C LEU A 28 -2.67 14.86 13.46
N GLY A 29 -3.80 15.41 13.89
CA GLY A 29 -4.62 14.90 14.98
C GLY A 29 -5.54 13.73 14.55
N ASP A 30 -5.78 13.51 13.26
CA ASP A 30 -6.61 12.40 12.77
C ASP A 30 -5.86 11.05 12.84
N GLN A 31 -5.71 10.55 14.07
CA GLN A 31 -5.05 9.27 14.36
C GLN A 31 -5.62 8.08 13.58
N PRO A 32 -6.96 7.95 13.37
CA PRO A 32 -7.52 6.89 12.53
C PRO A 32 -6.98 6.91 11.10
N SER A 33 -6.89 8.08 10.47
CA SER A 33 -6.39 8.23 9.11
C SER A 33 -4.90 7.93 9.00
N TRP A 34 -4.10 8.35 9.97
CA TRP A 34 -2.68 8.01 10.04
C TRP A 34 -2.44 6.52 10.25
N ARG A 35 -3.27 5.86 11.06
CA ARG A 35 -3.23 4.41 11.22
C ARG A 35 -3.58 3.70 9.92
N GLU A 36 -4.64 4.13 9.21
CA GLU A 36 -5.04 3.58 7.92
C GLU A 36 -3.92 3.72 6.88
N PHE A 37 -3.27 4.88 6.84
CA PHE A 37 -2.12 5.13 5.98
C PHE A 37 -0.97 4.17 6.29
N PHE A 38 -0.59 4.07 7.56
CA PHE A 38 0.49 3.18 8.00
C PHE A 38 0.17 1.73 7.64
N GLU A 39 -0.98 1.21 8.05
CA GLU A 39 -1.42 -0.17 7.78
C GLU A 39 -1.46 -0.49 6.27
N THR A 40 -1.76 0.52 5.45
CA THR A 40 -1.84 0.36 3.99
C THR A 40 -0.47 0.32 3.33
N TYR A 41 0.50 1.12 3.79
CA TYR A 41 1.73 1.36 3.01
C TYR A 41 3.02 0.86 3.65
N TRP A 42 3.04 0.53 4.95
CA TRP A 42 4.29 0.14 5.61
C TRP A 42 4.95 -1.10 4.97
N LYS A 43 4.16 -2.11 4.58
CA LYS A 43 4.67 -3.32 3.91
C LYS A 43 5.29 -3.04 2.55
N LEU A 44 4.67 -2.13 1.79
CA LEU A 44 5.18 -1.67 0.51
C LEU A 44 6.55 -1.00 0.67
N ILE A 45 6.65 -0.05 1.61
CA ILE A 45 7.87 0.71 1.87
C ILE A 45 8.98 -0.23 2.36
N TYR A 46 8.65 -1.09 3.32
CA TYR A 46 9.56 -2.10 3.87
C TYR A 46 10.06 -3.07 2.79
N GLY A 47 9.14 -3.66 2.00
CA GLY A 47 9.49 -4.58 0.92
C GLY A 47 10.39 -3.95 -0.14
N ALA A 48 10.13 -2.70 -0.52
CA ALA A 48 10.98 -1.96 -1.43
C ALA A 48 12.39 -1.73 -0.86
N ALA A 49 12.49 -1.39 0.43
CA ALA A 49 13.76 -1.19 1.13
C ALA A 49 14.59 -2.48 1.23
N ILE A 50 13.98 -3.61 1.61
CA ILE A 50 14.62 -4.92 1.66
C ILE A 50 15.14 -5.33 0.27
N ARG A 51 14.31 -5.21 -0.76
CA ARG A 51 14.68 -5.56 -2.13
C ARG A 51 15.74 -4.64 -2.72
N ALA A 52 15.84 -3.41 -2.23
CA ALA A 52 16.94 -2.51 -2.55
C ALA A 52 18.27 -2.91 -1.89
N GLY A 53 18.29 -3.90 -0.98
CA GLY A 53 19.49 -4.42 -0.32
C GLY A 53 19.77 -3.83 1.07
N LEU A 54 18.76 -3.27 1.73
CA LEU A 54 18.84 -2.85 3.12
C LEU A 54 18.58 -4.05 4.06
N SER A 55 19.15 -4.00 5.26
CA SER A 55 18.82 -4.95 6.33
C SER A 55 17.42 -4.67 6.91
N ASP A 56 16.89 -5.63 7.68
CA ASP A 56 15.58 -5.50 8.33
C ASP A 56 15.48 -4.21 9.15
N GLN A 57 16.49 -3.94 9.98
CA GLN A 57 16.54 -2.75 10.84
C GLN A 57 16.56 -1.45 10.02
N GLU A 58 17.36 -1.40 8.95
CA GLU A 58 17.41 -0.22 8.08
C GLU A 58 16.11 -0.04 7.29
N ALA A 59 15.43 -1.13 6.91
CA ALA A 59 14.14 -1.08 6.25
C ALA A 59 13.05 -0.56 7.20
N GLU A 60 13.08 -0.94 8.47
CA GLU A 60 12.20 -0.37 9.51
C GLU A 60 12.45 1.13 9.70
N ASP A 61 13.71 1.56 9.74
CA ASP A 61 14.08 2.98 9.78
C ASP A 61 13.53 3.74 8.55
N VAL A 62 13.66 3.15 7.35
CA VAL A 62 13.09 3.74 6.12
C VAL A 62 11.58 3.91 6.23
N VAL A 63 10.86 2.90 6.76
CA VAL A 63 9.41 3.02 6.99
C VAL A 63 9.11 4.18 7.91
N GLN A 64 9.76 4.25 9.07
CA GLN A 64 9.56 5.29 10.06
C GLN A 64 9.87 6.68 9.50
N GLU A 65 11.05 6.85 8.86
CA GLU A 65 11.47 8.13 8.29
C GLU A 65 10.57 8.56 7.12
N THR A 66 10.04 7.60 6.33
CA THR A 66 9.08 7.90 5.27
C THR A 66 7.78 8.41 5.85
N VAL A 67 7.21 7.76 6.86
CA VAL A 67 5.97 8.21 7.53
C VAL A 67 6.15 9.60 8.14
N ILE A 68 7.27 9.86 8.82
CA ILE A 68 7.59 11.19 9.36
C ILE A 68 7.72 12.23 8.23
N GLY A 69 8.38 11.86 7.13
CA GLY A 69 8.53 12.74 5.96
C GLY A 69 7.20 13.07 5.30
N VAL A 70 6.30 12.10 5.20
CA VAL A 70 4.92 12.29 4.74
C VAL A 70 4.20 13.25 5.68
N ALA A 71 4.24 13.02 7.00
CA ALA A 71 3.57 13.86 7.98
C ALA A 71 4.01 15.34 7.88
N ARG A 72 5.31 15.60 7.81
CA ARG A 72 5.84 16.95 7.68
C ARG A 72 5.41 17.66 6.39
N LYS A 73 5.25 16.91 5.30
CA LYS A 73 4.84 17.47 4.01
C LYS A 73 3.33 17.65 3.89
N MET A 74 2.53 16.86 4.61
CA MET A 74 1.05 16.92 4.50
C MET A 74 0.46 18.25 4.95
N GLU A 75 1.07 18.97 5.88
CA GLU A 75 0.61 20.29 6.32
C GLU A 75 0.52 21.32 5.17
N SER A 76 1.51 21.30 4.27
CA SER A 76 1.59 22.22 3.12
C SER A 76 1.29 21.55 1.78
N PHE A 77 0.97 20.25 1.78
CA PHE A 77 0.82 19.48 0.58
C PHE A 77 -0.48 19.80 -0.15
N GLN A 78 -0.35 20.38 -1.33
CA GLN A 78 -1.43 20.48 -2.31
C GLN A 78 -1.28 19.34 -3.29
N TYR A 79 -2.15 18.34 -3.14
CA TYR A 79 -2.14 17.22 -4.07
C TYR A 79 -2.72 17.65 -5.41
N ASP A 80 -1.86 17.74 -6.41
CA ASP A 80 -2.24 17.99 -7.80
C ASP A 80 -1.99 16.72 -8.64
N PRO A 81 -3.05 15.96 -8.98
CA PRO A 81 -2.93 14.75 -9.79
C PRO A 81 -2.33 15.00 -11.18
N SER A 82 -2.42 16.22 -11.70
CA SER A 82 -1.87 16.59 -13.01
C SER A 82 -0.35 16.66 -13.02
N VAL A 83 0.26 16.87 -11.85
CA VAL A 83 1.71 17.00 -11.68
C VAL A 83 2.34 15.66 -11.33
N CYS A 84 1.77 14.93 -10.36
CA CYS A 84 2.32 13.65 -9.91
C CYS A 84 1.25 12.77 -9.28
N SER A 85 1.27 11.47 -9.59
CA SER A 85 0.42 10.51 -8.90
C SER A 85 0.90 10.30 -7.46
N PHE A 86 -0.03 9.99 -6.53
CA PHE A 86 0.33 9.65 -5.16
C PHE A 86 1.35 8.50 -5.09
N LYS A 87 1.22 7.50 -5.97
CA LYS A 87 2.18 6.40 -6.12
C LYS A 87 3.59 6.92 -6.40
N GLY A 88 3.72 7.81 -7.38
CA GLY A 88 5.01 8.38 -7.77
C GLY A 88 5.61 9.26 -6.67
N TRP A 89 4.77 10.07 -6.01
CA TRP A 89 5.20 10.88 -4.90
C TRP A 89 5.69 10.06 -3.71
N LEU A 90 4.94 9.02 -3.29
CA LEU A 90 5.36 8.14 -2.20
C LEU A 90 6.63 7.36 -2.56
N MET A 91 6.76 6.92 -3.82
CA MET A 91 7.99 6.32 -4.34
C MET A 91 9.18 7.26 -4.18
N HIS A 92 9.02 8.52 -4.58
CA HIS A 92 10.09 9.51 -4.47
C HIS A 92 10.54 9.71 -3.02
N VAL A 93 9.59 9.88 -2.09
CA VAL A 93 9.91 10.04 -0.66
C VAL A 93 10.65 8.80 -0.14
N THR A 94 10.17 7.60 -0.45
CA THR A 94 10.79 6.33 -0.02
C THR A 94 12.19 6.17 -0.61
N ARG A 95 12.38 6.48 -1.90
CA ARG A 95 13.69 6.43 -2.57
C ARG A 95 14.72 7.33 -1.90
N CYS A 96 14.33 8.54 -1.51
CA CYS A 96 15.22 9.44 -0.78
C CYS A 96 15.67 8.80 0.54
N ARG A 97 14.78 8.16 1.30
CA ARG A 97 15.14 7.51 2.57
C ARG A 97 16.02 6.28 2.38
N ILE A 98 15.78 5.47 1.37
CA ILE A 98 16.67 4.35 0.99
C ILE A 98 18.08 4.88 0.65
N ALA A 99 18.18 5.92 -0.16
CA ALA A 99 19.45 6.54 -0.51
C ALA A 99 20.18 7.13 0.72
N ASP A 100 19.43 7.70 1.69
CA ASP A 100 19.98 8.20 2.95
C ASP A 100 20.59 7.07 3.78
N GLN A 101 19.96 5.88 3.85
CA GLN A 101 20.52 4.72 4.56
C GLN A 101 21.81 4.22 3.88
N PHE A 102 21.86 4.12 2.56
CA PHE A 102 23.09 3.76 1.85
C PHE A 102 24.20 4.78 2.07
N ARG A 103 23.89 6.07 2.16
CA ARG A 103 24.88 7.12 2.48
C ARG A 103 25.44 6.97 3.88
N ARG A 104 24.64 6.61 4.86
CA ARG A 104 25.06 6.35 6.26
C ARG A 104 26.03 5.17 6.39
N ARG A 105 25.89 4.15 5.51
CA ARG A 105 26.82 3.00 5.47
C ARG A 105 28.23 3.35 4.98
N ARG A 106 28.40 4.47 4.22
CA ARG A 106 29.69 4.84 3.66
C ARG A 106 30.58 5.43 4.74
N PRO A 107 31.88 5.06 4.80
CA PRO A 107 32.86 5.72 5.69
C PRO A 107 32.91 7.21 5.38
N GLN A 108 33.00 8.04 6.40
CA GLN A 108 32.97 9.51 6.30
C GLN A 108 34.11 10.16 5.49
N ASN A 109 35.07 9.37 4.99
CA ASN A 109 36.27 9.86 4.32
C ASN A 109 36.22 9.89 2.79
N VAL A 110 35.06 9.70 2.16
CA VAL A 110 34.92 9.84 0.70
C VAL A 110 34.28 11.21 0.43
N PRO A 111 34.95 12.13 -0.33
CA PRO A 111 34.39 13.43 -0.66
C PRO A 111 33.06 13.28 -1.39
N LEU A 112 32.02 13.94 -0.90
CA LEU A 112 30.67 13.85 -1.41
C LEU A 112 30.49 14.81 -2.60
N ALA A 113 30.34 14.24 -3.78
CA ALA A 113 29.72 14.93 -4.91
C ALA A 113 28.26 14.44 -5.01
N ALA A 114 27.38 14.86 -4.09
CA ALA A 114 25.94 14.76 -4.27
C ALA A 114 25.20 15.67 -3.27
N PRO A 115 24.13 16.38 -3.68
CA PRO A 115 23.47 17.40 -2.86
C PRO A 115 22.75 16.77 -1.67
N ARG A 116 22.83 17.45 -0.52
CA ARG A 116 22.03 17.15 0.67
C ARG A 116 20.56 17.33 0.31
N ALA A 117 19.74 16.31 0.56
CA ALA A 117 18.29 16.36 0.38
C ALA A 117 17.61 17.09 1.57
N ASP A 118 17.97 18.36 1.74
CA ASP A 118 17.17 19.34 2.47
C ASP A 118 16.56 20.28 1.44
N THR A 119 15.94 19.70 0.41
CA THR A 119 15.39 20.49 -0.67
C THR A 119 13.91 20.22 -0.79
N THR A 120 13.15 21.21 -0.34
CA THR A 120 11.89 21.61 -0.96
C THR A 120 11.89 21.27 -2.46
N ALA A 121 10.77 20.66 -2.87
CA ALA A 121 10.38 20.36 -4.22
C ALA A 121 11.09 21.24 -5.27
N ASP A 122 11.71 20.65 -6.19
CA ASP A 122 12.06 21.04 -7.53
C ASP A 122 13.52 20.72 -7.85
N THR A 123 13.79 19.45 -8.04
CA THR A 123 15.01 19.06 -8.75
C THR A 123 14.62 18.07 -9.82
N THR A 124 14.42 18.64 -10.97
CA THR A 124 14.43 18.04 -12.31
C THR A 124 14.93 16.61 -12.35
N LEU A 125 14.00 15.72 -12.62
CA LEU A 125 14.16 14.35 -13.09
C LEU A 125 14.95 14.32 -14.40
N ASN A 126 16.26 14.49 -14.36
CA ASN A 126 17.08 14.30 -15.54
C ASN A 126 18.50 13.89 -15.15
N LEU A 127 18.63 12.63 -14.70
CA LEU A 127 19.81 11.83 -14.98
C LEU A 127 19.33 10.37 -15.02
N HIS A 128 19.54 9.74 -16.14
CA HIS A 128 19.31 8.31 -16.35
C HIS A 128 20.26 7.55 -15.42
N ASP A 129 19.83 7.32 -14.17
CA ASP A 129 20.56 6.55 -13.18
C ASP A 129 20.03 5.11 -13.22
N PRO A 130 20.83 4.15 -13.71
CA PRO A 130 20.40 2.73 -13.78
C PRO A 130 19.92 2.17 -12.43
N ALA A 131 20.43 2.70 -11.32
CA ALA A 131 19.98 2.30 -9.99
C ALA A 131 18.55 2.83 -9.70
N ALA A 132 18.17 3.97 -10.27
CA ALA A 132 16.82 4.51 -10.17
C ALA A 132 15.82 3.64 -10.92
N ASP A 133 16.16 3.16 -12.11
CA ASP A 133 15.30 2.29 -12.93
C ASP A 133 15.06 0.94 -12.25
N VAL A 134 16.10 0.36 -11.64
CA VAL A 134 15.98 -0.89 -10.88
C VAL A 134 15.04 -0.70 -9.68
N LEU A 135 15.19 0.41 -8.95
CA LEU A 135 14.34 0.70 -7.80
C LEU A 135 12.89 0.97 -8.21
N GLU A 136 12.68 1.60 -9.37
CA GLU A 136 11.34 1.80 -9.92
C GLU A 136 10.67 0.47 -10.27
N GLY A 137 11.40 -0.46 -10.87
CA GLY A 137 10.92 -1.82 -11.12
C GLY A 137 10.50 -2.53 -9.84
N ILE A 138 11.38 -2.52 -8.82
CA ILE A 138 11.10 -3.06 -7.49
C ILE A 138 9.83 -2.44 -6.89
N TRP A 139 9.72 -1.10 -6.95
CA TRP A 139 8.58 -0.37 -6.43
C TRP A 139 7.27 -0.76 -7.12
N ASN A 140 7.29 -0.89 -8.43
CA ASN A 140 6.11 -1.26 -9.21
C ASN A 140 5.60 -2.66 -8.83
N GLU A 141 6.50 -3.62 -8.65
CA GLU A 141 6.15 -4.98 -8.22
C GLU A 141 5.61 -5.01 -6.78
N GLU A 142 6.28 -4.34 -5.83
CA GLU A 142 5.81 -4.24 -4.44
C GLU A 142 4.48 -3.47 -4.34
N TRP A 143 4.28 -2.48 -5.21
CA TRP A 143 3.00 -1.77 -5.30
C TRP A 143 1.86 -2.70 -5.72
N GLN A 144 2.05 -3.51 -6.76
CA GLN A 144 1.04 -4.47 -7.21
C GLN A 144 0.73 -5.51 -6.14
N LYS A 145 1.75 -6.03 -5.48
CA LYS A 145 1.60 -6.95 -4.36
C LYS A 145 0.80 -6.30 -3.22
N ASN A 146 1.14 -5.08 -2.85
CA ASN A 146 0.45 -4.34 -1.80
C ASN A 146 -1.04 -4.10 -2.16
N LEU A 147 -1.36 -3.80 -3.42
CA LEU A 147 -2.76 -3.66 -3.87
C LEU A 147 -3.55 -4.94 -3.64
N VAL A 148 -2.96 -6.11 -3.94
CA VAL A 148 -3.61 -7.40 -3.72
C VAL A 148 -3.79 -7.68 -2.23
N ASP A 149 -2.78 -7.43 -1.40
CA ASP A 149 -2.84 -7.62 0.06
C ASP A 149 -3.92 -6.75 0.69
N VAL A 150 -3.99 -5.47 0.33
CA VAL A 150 -5.02 -4.54 0.81
C VAL A 150 -6.42 -4.96 0.33
N ALA A 151 -6.55 -5.40 -0.93
CA ALA A 151 -7.82 -5.89 -1.45
C ALA A 151 -8.28 -7.15 -0.71
N MET A 152 -7.37 -8.10 -0.45
CA MET A 152 -7.68 -9.30 0.32
C MET A 152 -8.11 -8.97 1.75
N ASP A 153 -7.45 -8.05 2.43
CA ASP A 153 -7.84 -7.61 3.77
C ASP A 153 -9.22 -6.97 3.80
N ARG A 154 -9.54 -6.12 2.83
CA ARG A 154 -10.85 -5.50 2.71
C ARG A 154 -11.96 -6.52 2.44
N VAL A 155 -11.71 -7.47 1.54
CA VAL A 155 -12.65 -8.56 1.26
C VAL A 155 -12.82 -9.45 2.48
N ARG A 156 -11.75 -9.77 3.22
CA ARG A 156 -11.80 -10.55 4.46
C ARG A 156 -12.73 -9.94 5.50
N ARG A 157 -12.68 -8.62 5.68
CA ARG A 157 -13.52 -7.89 6.68
C ARG A 157 -15.02 -7.90 6.32
N ARG A 158 -15.38 -8.11 5.04
CA ARG A 158 -16.76 -8.03 4.53
C ARG A 158 -17.36 -9.37 4.15
N ALA A 159 -16.52 -10.32 3.76
CA ALA A 159 -16.96 -11.64 3.34
C ALA A 159 -17.40 -12.50 4.55
N ASN A 160 -18.27 -13.48 4.28
CA ASN A 160 -18.54 -14.50 5.25
C ASN A 160 -17.22 -15.22 5.62
N PRO A 161 -16.91 -15.39 6.93
CA PRO A 161 -15.64 -15.97 7.38
C PRO A 161 -15.36 -17.37 6.80
N GLU A 162 -16.37 -18.24 6.71
CA GLU A 162 -16.25 -19.59 6.12
C GLU A 162 -15.88 -19.52 4.65
N HIS A 163 -16.52 -18.60 3.91
CA HIS A 163 -16.23 -18.41 2.48
C HIS A 163 -14.82 -17.88 2.26
N TYR A 164 -14.39 -16.92 3.09
CA TYR A 164 -13.02 -16.40 3.00
C TYR A 164 -11.99 -17.47 3.38
N GLN A 165 -12.27 -18.32 4.37
CA GLN A 165 -11.41 -19.44 4.74
C GLN A 165 -11.20 -20.42 3.59
N ILE A 166 -12.28 -20.81 2.88
CA ILE A 166 -12.20 -21.67 1.70
C ILE A 166 -11.29 -21.04 0.63
N PHE A 167 -11.50 -19.75 0.34
CA PHE A 167 -10.66 -18.99 -0.60
C PHE A 167 -9.21 -18.96 -0.16
N HIS A 168 -8.94 -18.64 1.10
CA HIS A 168 -7.59 -18.52 1.64
C HIS A 168 -6.82 -19.85 1.58
N LEU A 169 -7.47 -20.95 1.96
CA LEU A 169 -6.87 -22.29 1.92
C LEU A 169 -6.50 -22.70 0.49
N HIS A 170 -7.35 -22.39 -0.48
CA HIS A 170 -7.10 -22.75 -1.89
C HIS A 170 -6.15 -21.78 -2.57
N ALA A 171 -6.44 -20.46 -2.54
CA ALA A 171 -5.70 -19.45 -3.29
C ALA A 171 -4.36 -19.07 -2.67
N VAL A 172 -4.30 -18.96 -1.34
CA VAL A 172 -3.10 -18.46 -0.63
C VAL A 172 -2.23 -19.60 -0.12
N LYS A 173 -2.86 -20.65 0.44
CA LYS A 173 -2.13 -21.82 0.96
C LYS A 173 -1.87 -22.89 -0.11
N GLY A 174 -2.43 -22.76 -1.32
CA GLY A 174 -2.21 -23.68 -2.44
C GLY A 174 -2.83 -25.07 -2.26
N LEU A 175 -3.75 -25.26 -1.32
CA LEU A 175 -4.36 -26.58 -1.08
C LEU A 175 -5.28 -26.97 -2.23
N GLY A 176 -5.27 -28.28 -2.55
CA GLY A 176 -6.18 -28.86 -3.55
C GLY A 176 -7.64 -28.74 -3.12
N VAL A 177 -8.58 -28.61 -4.09
CA VAL A 177 -10.01 -28.46 -3.80
C VAL A 177 -10.55 -29.60 -2.92
N ARG A 178 -10.05 -30.83 -3.11
CA ARG A 178 -10.44 -32.00 -2.30
C ARG A 178 -9.99 -31.87 -0.85
N ASP A 179 -8.80 -31.32 -0.62
CA ASP A 179 -8.25 -31.13 0.72
C ASP A 179 -8.98 -29.99 1.44
N VAL A 180 -9.28 -28.90 0.73
CA VAL A 180 -10.10 -27.80 1.26
C VAL A 180 -11.50 -28.32 1.65
N ALA A 181 -12.13 -29.15 0.79
CA ALA A 181 -13.43 -29.76 1.09
C ALA A 181 -13.39 -30.61 2.36
N LYS A 182 -12.35 -31.45 2.53
CA LYS A 182 -12.16 -32.26 3.73
C LYS A 182 -11.95 -31.42 5.00
N LEU A 183 -11.12 -30.36 4.90
CA LEU A 183 -10.80 -29.50 6.03
C LEU A 183 -11.96 -28.64 6.50
N THR A 184 -12.79 -28.17 5.54
CA THR A 184 -13.89 -27.24 5.84
C THR A 184 -15.25 -27.94 5.98
N GLY A 185 -15.34 -29.22 5.65
CA GLY A 185 -16.63 -29.95 5.59
C GLY A 185 -17.53 -29.52 4.45
N ALA A 186 -17.04 -28.69 3.53
CA ALA A 186 -17.80 -28.18 2.40
C ALA A 186 -17.83 -29.20 1.24
N SER A 187 -18.92 -29.23 0.47
CA SER A 187 -18.96 -30.04 -0.75
C SER A 187 -18.03 -29.46 -1.84
N LEU A 188 -17.52 -30.31 -2.74
CA LEU A 188 -16.64 -29.86 -3.84
C LEU A 188 -17.25 -28.73 -4.66
N PRO A 189 -18.54 -28.78 -5.08
CA PRO A 189 -19.18 -27.67 -5.80
C PRO A 189 -19.19 -26.38 -4.95
N LYS A 190 -19.45 -26.49 -3.63
CA LYS A 190 -19.42 -25.31 -2.74
C LYS A 190 -18.03 -24.67 -2.69
N VAL A 191 -16.96 -25.46 -2.65
CA VAL A 191 -15.58 -24.96 -2.67
C VAL A 191 -15.31 -24.18 -3.97
N TYR A 192 -15.66 -24.74 -5.14
CA TYR A 192 -15.47 -24.07 -6.43
C TYR A 192 -16.24 -22.75 -6.52
N VAL A 193 -17.54 -22.77 -6.23
CA VAL A 193 -18.37 -21.58 -6.33
C VAL A 193 -17.89 -20.49 -5.37
N THR A 194 -17.57 -20.88 -4.14
CA THR A 194 -17.09 -19.93 -3.12
C THR A 194 -15.74 -19.33 -3.51
N TYR A 195 -14.80 -20.13 -3.98
CA TYR A 195 -13.51 -19.65 -4.47
C TYR A 195 -13.69 -18.60 -5.58
N HIS A 196 -14.46 -18.94 -6.63
CA HIS A 196 -14.66 -18.01 -7.75
C HIS A 196 -15.38 -16.71 -7.33
N ARG A 197 -16.33 -16.81 -6.39
CA ARG A 197 -17.04 -15.64 -5.86
C ARG A 197 -16.09 -14.71 -5.10
N ILE A 198 -15.28 -15.23 -4.19
CA ILE A 198 -14.32 -14.42 -3.41
C ILE A 198 -13.20 -13.90 -4.31
N ALA A 199 -12.65 -14.71 -5.21
CA ALA A 199 -11.65 -14.27 -6.18
C ALA A 199 -12.17 -13.10 -7.05
N LYS A 200 -13.45 -13.15 -7.48
CA LYS A 200 -14.08 -12.04 -8.20
C LYS A 200 -14.17 -10.78 -7.36
N LEU A 201 -14.52 -10.89 -6.07
CA LEU A 201 -14.55 -9.75 -5.15
C LEU A 201 -13.17 -9.13 -4.97
N VAL A 202 -12.13 -9.94 -4.75
CA VAL A 202 -10.73 -9.48 -4.64
C VAL A 202 -10.32 -8.76 -5.93
N LYS A 203 -10.57 -9.36 -7.10
CA LYS A 203 -10.24 -8.74 -8.39
C LYS A 203 -10.96 -7.40 -8.61
N THR A 204 -12.21 -7.31 -8.19
CA THR A 204 -12.98 -6.06 -8.28
C THR A 204 -12.39 -4.99 -7.36
N GLU A 205 -12.00 -5.37 -6.13
CA GLU A 205 -11.38 -4.44 -5.19
C GLU A 205 -10.00 -3.97 -5.65
N VAL A 206 -9.16 -4.87 -6.23
CA VAL A 206 -7.88 -4.48 -6.85
C VAL A 206 -8.11 -3.43 -7.94
N ARG A 207 -9.03 -3.68 -8.88
CA ARG A 207 -9.35 -2.71 -9.95
C ARG A 207 -9.82 -1.37 -9.37
N ARG A 208 -10.64 -1.40 -8.33
CA ARG A 208 -11.09 -0.18 -7.65
C ARG A 208 -9.92 0.60 -7.06
N LEU A 209 -8.95 -0.10 -6.45
CA LEU A 209 -7.74 0.50 -5.93
C LEU A 209 -6.81 1.06 -7.03
N GLU A 210 -6.75 0.40 -8.18
CA GLU A 210 -5.98 0.86 -9.34
C GLU A 210 -6.58 2.12 -9.97
N THR A 211 -7.89 2.15 -10.24
CA THR A 211 -8.56 3.31 -10.83
C THR A 211 -8.48 4.54 -9.95
N THR A 212 -8.58 4.38 -8.64
CA THR A 212 -8.41 5.48 -7.69
C THR A 212 -6.97 6.05 -7.71
N ASN A 213 -5.98 5.26 -8.16
CA ASN A 213 -4.58 5.69 -8.28
C ASN A 213 -4.24 6.34 -9.63
N SER A 214 -4.98 6.01 -10.69
CA SER A 214 -4.72 6.52 -12.04
C SER A 214 -5.41 7.86 -12.29
N HIS A 215 -6.44 8.20 -11.50
CA HIS A 215 -7.21 9.44 -11.59
C HIS A 215 -6.98 10.37 -10.38
N ALA A 216 -6.01 10.01 -9.55
CA ALA A 216 -5.62 10.78 -8.38
C ALA A 216 -4.26 11.46 -8.62
#